data_14bf13dfa3ddf4b9592281de9fa6bd0d
#
_entry.id   14bf13dfa3ddf4b9592281de9fa6bd0d
#
_cell.length_a   1.000
_cell.length_b   1.000
_cell.length_c   1.000
_cell.angle_alpha   90.00
_cell.angle_beta   90.00
_cell.angle_gamma   90.00
#
_symmetry.space_group_name_H-M   'P 1'
#
loop_
_entity.id
_entity.type
_entity.pdbx_description
1 polymer ?
#
loop_
_entity_poly.entity_id
_entity_poly.type
_entity_poly.pdbx_seq_one_letter_code
_entity_poly.pdbx_strand_id
1 'polypeptide(L)'
;MYKELKKIKVNNQFAFSIDDSLEEVCNASENGSGVFLVYAVDVEEKELIMVGSTGTVQNDGTLKSKNGGLFDKIVNGHQFAKTGRKYTWSTQMKSENITSLEVYWYETFNAKTKAIPTYIEGLILQNFLDENARLPRWN
;
A
#
# COMPACT_ATOMS: atom_id res chain seq x y z
N MET A 1 -3.29 -11.52 9.83
CA MET A 1 -2.32 -10.40 9.89
C MET A 1 -0.90 -10.91 9.72
N TYR A 2 -0.14 -10.24 8.90
CA TYR A 2 1.23 -10.64 8.62
C TYR A 2 2.12 -10.38 9.83
N LYS A 3 2.80 -11.42 10.24
CA LYS A 3 3.61 -11.46 11.46
C LYS A 3 4.71 -10.38 11.48
N GLU A 4 5.32 -10.12 10.33
CA GLU A 4 6.38 -9.12 10.18
C GLU A 4 5.88 -7.70 10.40
N LEU A 5 4.63 -7.43 10.08
CA LEU A 5 4.02 -6.11 10.23
C LEU A 5 3.70 -5.78 11.70
N LYS A 6 3.53 -6.80 12.54
CA LYS A 6 3.23 -6.58 13.96
C LYS A 6 4.36 -5.85 14.70
N LYS A 7 5.56 -5.92 14.17
CA LYS A 7 6.74 -5.27 14.75
C LYS A 7 6.89 -3.81 14.35
N ILE A 8 6.14 -3.37 13.34
CA ILE A 8 6.25 -2.03 12.78
C ILE A 8 5.35 -1.10 13.59
N LYS A 9 5.97 -0.14 14.29
CA LYS A 9 5.24 0.74 15.21
C LYS A 9 4.61 1.95 14.53
N VAL A 10 5.23 2.47 13.47
CA VAL A 10 4.68 3.63 12.74
C VAL A 10 3.80 3.08 11.62
N ASN A 11 2.51 3.07 11.88
CA ASN A 11 1.53 2.57 10.94
C ASN A 11 0.18 3.24 11.18
N ASN A 12 -0.67 3.20 10.19
CA ASN A 12 -2.05 3.63 10.32
C ASN A 12 -2.86 3.06 9.16
N GLN A 13 -4.12 3.42 9.11
CA GLN A 13 -5.04 2.97 8.07
C GLN A 13 -6.04 4.07 7.74
N PHE A 14 -6.61 3.99 6.57
CA PHE A 14 -7.71 4.86 6.17
C PHE A 14 -8.67 4.09 5.27
N ALA A 15 -9.91 4.58 5.20
CA ALA A 15 -10.92 4.07 4.29
C ALA A 15 -11.06 5.00 3.10
N PHE A 16 -11.31 4.44 1.92
CA PHE A 16 -11.55 5.19 0.70
C PHE A 16 -12.80 4.67 0.03
N SER A 17 -13.84 5.49 0.02
CA SER A 17 -15.09 5.19 -0.68
C SER A 17 -15.05 5.78 -2.08
N ILE A 18 -15.88 5.22 -2.96
CA ILE A 18 -15.84 5.54 -4.39
C ILE A 18 -16.02 7.03 -4.70
N ASP A 19 -16.70 7.78 -3.82
CA ASP A 19 -16.95 9.21 -3.99
C ASP A 19 -15.97 10.11 -3.23
N ASP A 20 -15.04 9.52 -2.49
CA ASP A 20 -14.05 10.28 -1.71
C ASP A 20 -12.94 10.83 -2.59
N SER A 21 -12.26 11.86 -2.09
CA SER A 21 -10.99 12.32 -2.62
C SER A 21 -9.86 11.53 -1.95
N LEU A 22 -9.08 10.78 -2.73
CA LEU A 22 -7.96 10.00 -2.19
C LEU A 22 -6.93 10.91 -1.49
N GLU A 23 -6.68 12.09 -2.06
CA GLU A 23 -5.77 13.07 -1.44
C GLU A 23 -6.22 13.51 -0.06
N GLU A 24 -7.54 13.62 0.15
CA GLU A 24 -8.08 14.09 1.43
C GLU A 24 -8.14 13.00 2.48
N VAL A 25 -8.47 11.78 2.11
CA VAL A 25 -8.62 10.69 3.08
C VAL A 25 -7.31 9.97 3.40
N CYS A 26 -6.32 10.05 2.52
CA CYS A 26 -5.04 9.38 2.73
C CYS A 26 -4.27 10.05 3.87
N ASN A 27 -4.01 9.28 4.92
CA ASN A 27 -3.26 9.75 6.08
C ASN A 27 -1.84 9.20 6.13
N ALA A 28 -1.34 8.66 5.01
CA ALA A 28 -0.03 8.04 4.98
C ALA A 28 1.10 9.08 5.14
N SER A 29 2.22 8.61 5.65
CA SER A 29 3.39 9.44 5.92
C SER A 29 3.94 10.08 4.65
N GLU A 30 4.13 11.39 4.68
CA GLU A 30 4.70 12.15 3.55
C GLU A 30 6.23 12.04 3.48
N ASN A 31 6.86 11.56 4.54
CA ASN A 31 8.31 11.41 4.61
C ASN A 31 8.77 9.97 4.84
N GLY A 32 7.82 9.06 5.04
CA GLY A 32 8.13 7.69 5.41
C GLY A 32 8.24 6.75 4.22
N SER A 33 9.05 5.73 4.38
CA SER A 33 9.24 4.66 3.40
C SER A 33 8.79 3.34 3.99
N GLY A 34 8.12 2.54 3.19
CA GLY A 34 7.60 1.27 3.67
C GLY A 34 6.63 0.64 2.69
N VAL A 35 5.63 -0.04 3.24
CA VAL A 35 4.64 -0.80 2.45
C VAL A 35 3.23 -0.31 2.72
N PHE A 36 2.34 -0.59 1.78
CA PHE A 36 0.91 -0.41 1.97
C PHE A 36 0.14 -1.59 1.40
N LEU A 37 -0.95 -1.92 2.06
CA LEU A 37 -1.84 -3.03 1.70
C LEU A 37 -3.23 -2.46 1.42
N VAL A 38 -3.82 -2.86 0.31
CA VAL A 38 -5.15 -2.39 -0.10
C VAL A 38 -6.12 -3.57 -0.08
N TYR A 39 -7.20 -3.40 0.68
CA TYR A 39 -8.27 -4.39 0.77
C TYR A 39 -9.53 -3.85 0.13
N ALA A 40 -10.19 -4.67 -0.68
CA ALA A 40 -11.56 -4.43 -1.11
C ALA A 40 -12.48 -4.87 0.03
N VAL A 41 -13.37 -3.99 0.45
CA VAL A 41 -14.25 -4.25 1.59
C VAL A 41 -15.69 -4.34 1.14
N ASP A 42 -16.33 -5.40 1.58
CA ASP A 42 -17.74 -5.64 1.37
C ASP A 42 -18.36 -5.98 2.74
N VAL A 43 -19.67 -6.16 2.81
CA VAL A 43 -20.38 -6.37 4.07
C VAL A 43 -19.88 -7.59 4.84
N GLU A 44 -19.49 -8.64 4.14
CA GLU A 44 -19.11 -9.92 4.73
C GLU A 44 -17.64 -10.26 4.67
N GLU A 45 -16.90 -9.67 3.75
CA GLU A 45 -15.50 -10.03 3.55
C GLU A 45 -14.61 -8.85 3.19
N LYS A 46 -13.33 -9.10 3.35
CA LYS A 46 -12.26 -8.17 3.12
C LYS A 46 -11.16 -8.93 2.37
N GLU A 47 -10.95 -8.53 1.13
CA GLU A 47 -10.01 -9.20 0.24
C GLU A 47 -8.78 -8.34 0.01
N LEU A 48 -7.58 -8.88 0.24
CA LEU A 48 -6.34 -8.19 -0.12
C LEU A 48 -6.21 -8.18 -1.65
N ILE A 49 -6.22 -6.99 -2.24
CA ILE A 49 -6.15 -6.85 -3.70
C ILE A 49 -4.85 -6.23 -4.19
N MET A 50 -4.08 -5.58 -3.32
CA MET A 50 -2.82 -4.96 -3.72
C MET A 50 -1.86 -4.82 -2.55
N VAL A 51 -0.57 -5.01 -2.84
CA VAL A 51 0.54 -4.65 -1.95
C VAL A 51 1.50 -3.78 -2.74
N GLY A 52 1.92 -2.65 -2.17
CA GLY A 52 2.91 -1.77 -2.80
C GLY A 52 3.94 -1.32 -1.79
N SER A 53 5.01 -0.71 -2.29
CA SER A 53 6.07 -0.19 -1.44
C SER A 53 6.71 1.05 -2.04
N THR A 54 7.42 1.80 -1.20
CA THR A 54 8.24 2.94 -1.63
C THR A 54 9.50 3.02 -0.77
N GLY A 55 10.59 3.51 -1.37
CA GLY A 55 11.89 3.65 -0.73
C GLY A 55 12.85 2.55 -1.16
N THR A 56 14.09 2.94 -1.46
CA THR A 56 15.13 2.03 -1.90
C THR A 56 16.31 2.09 -0.92
N VAL A 57 16.77 0.94 -0.46
CA VAL A 57 17.96 0.85 0.38
C VAL A 57 19.17 0.72 -0.54
N GLN A 58 20.12 1.66 -0.38
CA GLN A 58 21.33 1.71 -1.20
C GLN A 58 22.40 0.74 -0.69
N ASN A 59 23.45 0.52 -1.50
CA ASN A 59 24.51 -0.43 -1.16
C ASN A 59 25.21 -0.12 0.17
N ASP A 60 25.25 1.15 0.57
CA ASP A 60 25.86 1.56 1.84
C ASP A 60 24.87 1.43 3.03
N GLY A 61 23.67 0.90 2.80
CA GLY A 61 22.66 0.72 3.84
C GLY A 61 21.78 1.93 4.10
N THR A 62 22.01 3.05 3.40
CA THR A 62 21.16 4.24 3.57
C THR A 62 19.94 4.16 2.70
N LEU A 63 18.87 4.81 3.14
CA LEU A 63 17.61 4.84 2.42
C LEU A 63 17.59 6.01 1.45
N LYS A 64 17.23 5.72 0.20
CA LYS A 64 16.88 6.75 -0.78
C LYS A 64 15.37 6.89 -0.77
N SER A 65 14.88 7.94 -0.11
CA SER A 65 13.46 8.25 -0.05
C SER A 65 13.01 8.98 -1.30
N LYS A 66 11.77 8.73 -1.72
CA LYS A 66 11.13 9.55 -2.76
C LYS A 66 10.43 10.72 -2.09
N ASN A 67 10.39 11.86 -2.77
CA ASN A 67 9.63 13.02 -2.30
C ASN A 67 8.16 12.64 -2.13
N GLY A 68 7.59 13.00 -0.97
CA GLY A 68 6.20 12.70 -0.65
C GLY A 68 5.97 11.32 -0.03
N GLY A 69 6.99 10.46 0.05
CA GLY A 69 6.94 9.18 0.77
C GLY A 69 5.77 8.28 0.41
N LEU A 70 5.24 7.60 1.42
CA LEU A 70 4.08 6.71 1.26
C LEU A 70 2.85 7.45 0.75
N PHE A 71 2.60 8.67 1.22
CA PHE A 71 1.48 9.47 0.75
C PHE A 71 1.52 9.65 -0.77
N ASP A 72 2.64 10.15 -1.30
CA ASP A 72 2.77 10.38 -2.73
C ASP A 72 2.67 9.07 -3.53
N LYS A 73 3.28 8.01 -3.04
CA LYS A 73 3.22 6.70 -3.71
C LYS A 73 1.78 6.20 -3.84
N ILE A 74 0.98 6.34 -2.80
CA ILE A 74 -0.41 5.90 -2.80
C ILE A 74 -1.26 6.80 -3.70
N VAL A 75 -1.18 8.12 -3.51
CA VAL A 75 -2.06 9.09 -4.18
C VAL A 75 -1.70 9.29 -5.65
N ASN A 76 -0.42 9.44 -5.93
CA ASN A 76 0.06 9.82 -7.27
C ASN A 76 0.74 8.69 -8.06
N GLY A 77 0.95 7.52 -7.44
CA GLY A 77 1.50 6.38 -8.16
C GLY A 77 0.60 5.96 -9.31
N HIS A 78 1.20 5.62 -10.46
CA HIS A 78 0.44 5.23 -11.65
C HIS A 78 -0.08 3.80 -11.49
N GLN A 79 -1.34 3.60 -11.86
CA GLN A 79 -1.97 2.27 -11.89
C GLN A 79 -3.20 2.34 -12.79
N PHE A 80 -3.40 1.31 -13.60
CA PHE A 80 -4.50 1.16 -14.57
C PHE A 80 -4.43 2.14 -15.76
N ALA A 81 -3.65 3.20 -15.65
CA ALA A 81 -3.40 4.17 -16.72
C ALA A 81 -2.12 4.94 -16.39
N LYS A 82 -1.67 5.81 -17.27
CA LYS A 82 -0.46 6.62 -17.06
C LYS A 82 -0.78 7.87 -16.24
N THR A 83 -1.53 7.70 -15.16
CA THR A 83 -1.91 8.79 -14.26
C THR A 83 -2.08 8.24 -12.83
N GLY A 84 -2.16 9.13 -11.87
CA GLY A 84 -2.17 8.77 -10.46
C GLY A 84 -3.42 8.03 -9.99
N ARG A 85 -3.26 7.28 -8.91
CA ARG A 85 -4.35 6.51 -8.30
C ARG A 85 -5.53 7.39 -7.87
N LYS A 86 -5.27 8.65 -7.54
CA LYS A 86 -6.34 9.60 -7.22
C LYS A 86 -7.34 9.78 -8.36
N TYR A 87 -6.96 9.45 -9.60
CA TYR A 87 -7.85 9.49 -10.76
C TYR A 87 -8.35 8.12 -11.17
N THR A 88 -7.56 7.06 -10.97
CA THR A 88 -7.82 5.75 -11.56
C THR A 88 -8.57 4.79 -10.64
N TRP A 89 -8.37 4.91 -9.32
CA TRP A 89 -8.98 3.96 -8.38
C TRP A 89 -10.51 3.97 -8.43
N SER A 90 -11.12 5.15 -8.41
CA SER A 90 -12.60 5.24 -8.47
C SER A 90 -13.16 4.60 -9.72
N THR A 91 -12.54 4.82 -10.86
CA THR A 91 -12.97 4.24 -12.13
C THR A 91 -12.84 2.72 -12.11
N GLN A 92 -11.71 2.21 -11.62
CA GLN A 92 -11.48 0.77 -11.51
C GLN A 92 -12.45 0.12 -10.52
N MET A 93 -12.71 0.78 -9.40
CA MET A 93 -13.67 0.30 -8.39
C MET A 93 -15.07 0.18 -9.00
N LYS A 94 -15.50 1.19 -9.77
CA LYS A 94 -16.81 1.14 -10.45
C LYS A 94 -16.90 -0.06 -11.38
N SER A 95 -15.86 -0.32 -12.16
CA SER A 95 -15.84 -1.43 -13.12
C SER A 95 -15.92 -2.80 -12.44
N GLU A 96 -15.48 -2.89 -11.19
CA GLU A 96 -15.46 -4.14 -10.41
C GLU A 96 -16.56 -4.22 -9.35
N ASN A 97 -17.41 -3.22 -9.26
CA ASN A 97 -18.46 -3.11 -8.24
C ASN A 97 -17.89 -3.08 -6.81
N ILE A 98 -16.74 -2.46 -6.64
CA ILE A 98 -16.14 -2.24 -5.32
C ILE A 98 -16.60 -0.88 -4.83
N THR A 99 -17.19 -0.80 -3.65
CA THR A 99 -17.69 0.46 -3.08
C THR A 99 -16.73 1.10 -2.10
N SER A 100 -15.88 0.31 -1.46
CA SER A 100 -14.96 0.81 -0.43
C SER A 100 -13.66 0.02 -0.41
N LEU A 101 -12.57 0.73 -0.12
CA LEU A 101 -11.26 0.15 0.13
C LEU A 101 -10.83 0.50 1.55
N GLU A 102 -10.02 -0.38 2.14
CA GLU A 102 -9.25 -0.06 3.34
C GLU A 102 -7.79 -0.15 2.98
N VAL A 103 -7.03 0.88 3.32
CA VAL A 103 -5.60 0.93 3.04
C VAL A 103 -4.84 0.99 4.35
N TYR A 104 -3.95 0.02 4.55
CA TYR A 104 -3.08 -0.08 5.72
C TYR A 104 -1.68 0.24 5.28
N TRP A 105 -0.98 1.17 5.96
CA TRP A 105 0.38 1.51 5.61
C TRP A 105 1.30 1.39 6.82
N TYR A 106 2.55 1.04 6.54
CA TYR A 106 3.56 0.74 7.55
C TYR A 106 4.87 1.39 7.12
N GLU A 107 5.43 2.20 8.00
CA GLU A 107 6.76 2.79 7.78
C GLU A 107 7.79 1.79 8.24
N THR A 108 8.37 1.04 7.29
CA THR A 108 9.22 -0.12 7.61
C THR A 108 10.69 0.24 7.76
N PHE A 109 11.12 1.37 7.21
CA PHE A 109 12.53 1.76 7.25
C PHE A 109 12.68 3.19 7.74
N ASN A 110 13.16 3.34 8.96
CA ASN A 110 13.40 4.63 9.60
C ASN A 110 14.55 4.50 10.60
N ALA A 111 14.74 5.51 11.47
CA ALA A 111 15.82 5.49 12.45
C ALA A 111 15.76 4.31 13.42
N LYS A 112 14.57 3.78 13.68
CA LYS A 112 14.33 2.74 14.69
C LYS A 112 14.12 1.35 14.09
N THR A 113 13.59 1.26 12.87
CA THR A 113 13.24 0.01 12.20
C THR A 113 13.94 -0.03 10.85
N LYS A 114 14.63 -1.13 10.53
CA LYS A 114 15.44 -1.26 9.32
C LYS A 114 14.97 -2.42 8.43
N ALA A 115 13.67 -2.53 8.20
CA ALA A 115 13.15 -3.53 7.27
C ALA A 115 13.05 -2.93 5.87
N ILE A 116 13.76 -3.53 4.92
CA ILE A 116 13.78 -3.08 3.52
C ILE A 116 12.36 -3.13 2.96
N PRO A 117 11.80 -2.01 2.44
CA PRO A 117 10.41 -2.00 1.97
C PRO A 117 10.09 -3.07 0.92
N THR A 118 10.96 -3.27 -0.07
CA THR A 118 10.75 -4.28 -1.11
C THR A 118 10.82 -5.72 -0.55
N TYR A 119 11.60 -5.94 0.50
CA TYR A 119 11.62 -7.25 1.17
C TYR A 119 10.27 -7.55 1.84
N ILE A 120 9.74 -6.60 2.59
CA ILE A 120 8.44 -6.76 3.26
C ILE A 120 7.33 -6.93 2.23
N GLU A 121 7.34 -6.13 1.16
CA GLU A 121 6.40 -6.28 0.05
C GLU A 121 6.48 -7.69 -0.54
N GLY A 122 7.68 -8.14 -0.87
CA GLY A 122 7.91 -9.47 -1.44
C GLY A 122 7.46 -10.59 -0.51
N LEU A 123 7.68 -10.43 0.80
CA LEU A 123 7.28 -11.42 1.80
C LEU A 123 5.76 -11.57 1.86
N ILE A 124 5.04 -10.45 1.85
CA ILE A 124 3.57 -10.46 1.86
C ILE A 124 3.04 -11.08 0.57
N LEU A 125 3.63 -10.70 -0.57
CA LEU A 125 3.25 -11.27 -1.87
C LEU A 125 3.52 -12.77 -1.93
N GLN A 126 4.64 -13.22 -1.36
CA GLN A 126 4.97 -14.65 -1.31
C GLN A 126 3.96 -15.42 -0.47
N ASN A 127 3.60 -14.88 0.70
CA ASN A 127 2.59 -15.52 1.55
C ASN A 127 1.25 -15.61 0.83
N PHE A 128 0.86 -14.57 0.12
CA PHE A 128 -0.38 -14.55 -0.65
C PHE A 128 -0.33 -15.59 -1.79
N LEU A 129 0.78 -15.65 -2.50
CA LEU A 129 0.98 -16.64 -3.57
C LEU A 129 0.88 -18.07 -3.05
N ASP A 130 1.51 -18.34 -1.90
CA ASP A 130 1.48 -19.67 -1.28
C ASP A 130 0.06 -20.11 -0.90
N GLU A 131 -0.75 -19.18 -0.43
CA GLU A 131 -2.12 -19.45 0.01
C GLU A 131 -3.13 -19.50 -1.14
N ASN A 132 -2.92 -18.71 -2.19
CA ASN A 132 -3.93 -18.49 -3.24
C ASN A 132 -3.51 -18.95 -4.64
N ALA A 133 -2.27 -19.40 -4.82
CA ALA A 133 -1.69 -19.78 -6.11
C ALA A 133 -1.73 -18.67 -7.17
N ARG A 134 -1.81 -17.41 -6.73
CA ARG A 134 -1.77 -16.22 -7.59
C ARG A 134 -1.38 -15.01 -6.75
N LEU A 135 -1.06 -13.89 -7.39
CA LEU A 135 -0.84 -12.62 -6.72
C LEU A 135 -2.17 -11.89 -6.49
N PRO A 136 -2.19 -10.89 -5.59
CA PRO A 136 -3.37 -10.03 -5.45
C PRO A 136 -3.75 -9.42 -6.81
N ARG A 137 -5.03 -9.33 -7.10
CA ARG A 137 -5.48 -9.07 -8.48
C ARG A 137 -5.19 -7.67 -9.03
N TRP A 138 -4.81 -6.73 -8.18
CA TRP A 138 -4.38 -5.40 -8.62
C TRP A 138 -2.85 -5.25 -8.72
N ASN A 139 -2.10 -6.29 -8.35
CA ASN A 139 -0.64 -6.30 -8.53
C ASN A 139 -0.21 -6.63 -9.94
#